data_1935b7690794ccb30ae8d5ee0c9e8bea
#
_entry.id   1935b7690794ccb30ae8d5ee0c9e8bea
#
_cell.length_a   1.000
_cell.length_b   1.000
_cell.length_c   1.000
_cell.angle_alpha   90.00
_cell.angle_beta   90.00
_cell.angle_gamma   90.00
#
_symmetry.space_group_name_H-M   'P 1'
#
loop_
_entity.id
_entity.type
_entity.pdbx_description
1 polymer ?
#
loop_
_entity_poly.entity_id
_entity_poly.type
_entity_poly.pdbx_seq_one_letter_code
_entity_poly.pdbx_strand_id
1 'polypeptide(L)'
;MKKIKSIYIITVFLLFISCEYSPLYKDLTNVNFSITLNEINGNRSINNLIISKLNTYNSNDAEKEYDININTKYTKDIIAKDTTGAATEYKLTINASFRVNSNDYEREFIFKESFNMKSISDKLEEQDYEEIIKSNLINTITKKLILQLSLVKWF
;
A
#
# COMPACT_ATOMS: atom_id res chain seq x y z
N MET A 1 -42.38 -8.85 -38.08
CA MET A 1 -40.97 -8.47 -38.32
C MET A 1 -40.54 -7.19 -37.63
N LYS A 2 -41.36 -6.14 -37.48
CA LYS A 2 -40.98 -4.87 -36.79
C LYS A 2 -40.69 -5.04 -35.28
N LYS A 3 -41.45 -5.87 -34.58
CA LYS A 3 -41.31 -6.10 -33.12
C LYS A 3 -39.99 -6.81 -32.75
N ILE A 4 -39.50 -7.72 -33.59
CA ILE A 4 -38.23 -8.44 -33.39
C ILE A 4 -37.03 -7.51 -33.55
N LYS A 5 -37.07 -6.59 -34.52
CA LYS A 5 -36.00 -5.58 -34.71
C LYS A 5 -35.92 -4.61 -33.49
N SER A 6 -37.06 -4.24 -32.91
CA SER A 6 -37.12 -3.37 -31.73
C SER A 6 -36.50 -4.03 -30.51
N ILE A 7 -36.74 -5.34 -30.31
CA ILE A 7 -36.13 -6.10 -29.20
C ILE A 7 -34.63 -6.19 -29.35
N TYR A 8 -34.09 -6.39 -30.56
CA TYR A 8 -32.69 -6.47 -30.83
C TYR A 8 -31.96 -5.14 -30.52
N ILE A 9 -32.58 -4.01 -30.85
CA ILE A 9 -32.02 -2.67 -30.56
C ILE A 9 -31.97 -2.42 -29.06
N ILE A 10 -32.98 -2.82 -28.29
CA ILE A 10 -32.98 -2.66 -26.84
C ILE A 10 -31.94 -3.54 -26.17
N THR A 11 -31.75 -4.78 -26.67
CA THR A 11 -30.71 -5.69 -26.13
C THR A 11 -29.29 -5.17 -26.40
N VAL A 12 -29.04 -4.58 -27.54
CA VAL A 12 -27.74 -3.96 -27.87
C VAL A 12 -27.50 -2.73 -27.01
N PHE A 13 -28.53 -1.93 -26.73
CA PHE A 13 -28.40 -0.74 -25.87
C PHE A 13 -28.08 -1.08 -24.40
N LEU A 14 -28.56 -2.23 -23.91
CA LEU A 14 -28.25 -2.73 -22.55
C LEU A 14 -26.79 -3.19 -22.39
N LEU A 15 -26.07 -3.53 -23.47
CA LEU A 15 -24.67 -3.92 -23.42
C LEU A 15 -23.72 -2.72 -23.29
N PHE A 16 -24.18 -1.50 -23.52
CA PHE A 16 -23.39 -0.27 -23.36
C PHE A 16 -23.48 0.36 -21.98
N ILE A 17 -24.16 -0.27 -21.02
CA ILE A 17 -24.03 0.11 -19.60
C ILE A 17 -22.68 -0.42 -19.13
N SER A 18 -21.62 0.12 -19.69
CA SER A 18 -20.26 -0.04 -19.23
C SER A 18 -20.20 0.50 -17.81
N CYS A 19 -19.95 -0.39 -16.88
CA CYS A 19 -19.63 -0.03 -15.51
C CYS A 19 -18.47 0.97 -15.56
N GLU A 20 -18.72 2.21 -15.21
CA GLU A 20 -17.68 3.24 -15.10
C GLU A 20 -16.80 2.87 -13.92
N TYR A 21 -15.81 2.00 -14.18
CA TYR A 21 -14.77 1.66 -13.21
C TYR A 21 -13.86 2.86 -13.05
N SER A 22 -14.19 3.72 -12.12
CA SER A 22 -13.29 4.77 -11.67
C SER A 22 -12.27 4.12 -10.73
N PRO A 23 -10.98 4.06 -11.09
CA PRO A 23 -9.97 3.50 -10.21
C PRO A 23 -9.87 4.37 -8.96
N LEU A 24 -10.14 3.78 -7.79
CA LEU A 24 -10.07 4.40 -6.45
C LEU A 24 -8.71 5.10 -6.16
N TYR A 25 -7.71 4.87 -6.99
CA TYR A 25 -6.34 5.39 -6.82
C TYR A 25 -6.00 6.60 -7.71
N LYS A 26 -6.96 7.12 -8.50
CA LYS A 26 -6.67 8.16 -9.50
C LYS A 26 -6.38 9.54 -8.89
N ASP A 27 -6.86 9.79 -7.67
CA ASP A 27 -6.81 11.13 -7.05
C ASP A 27 -5.97 11.21 -5.74
N LEU A 28 -5.10 10.22 -5.48
CA LEU A 28 -4.22 10.25 -4.30
C LEU A 28 -3.11 11.32 -4.38
N THR A 29 -3.00 12.04 -5.49
CA THR A 29 -2.03 13.13 -5.66
C THR A 29 -2.50 14.48 -5.11
N ASN A 30 -3.83 14.65 -4.89
CA ASN A 30 -4.41 15.85 -4.30
C ASN A 30 -4.97 15.55 -2.91
N VAL A 31 -4.08 15.29 -1.96
CA VAL A 31 -4.47 15.13 -0.56
C VAL A 31 -4.49 16.49 0.12
N ASN A 32 -5.57 16.78 0.86
CA ASN A 32 -5.76 18.02 1.61
C ASN A 32 -5.46 17.82 3.10
N PHE A 33 -4.29 17.19 3.37
CA PHE A 33 -3.81 16.99 4.74
C PHE A 33 -2.28 17.09 4.82
N SER A 34 -1.79 17.42 6.00
CA SER A 34 -0.39 17.37 6.40
C SER A 34 -0.16 16.20 7.35
N ILE A 35 1.06 15.67 7.32
CA ILE A 35 1.50 14.56 8.18
C ILE A 35 2.70 15.02 8.98
N THR A 36 2.59 14.95 10.30
CA THR A 36 3.69 15.12 11.24
C THR A 36 4.06 13.76 11.83
N LEU A 37 5.34 13.40 11.78
CA LEU A 37 5.83 12.13 12.33
C LEU A 37 6.44 12.37 13.72
N ASN A 38 5.88 11.73 14.74
CA ASN A 38 6.30 11.93 16.13
C ASN A 38 7.25 10.82 16.58
N GLU A 39 6.76 9.59 16.72
CA GLU A 39 7.56 8.44 17.15
C GLU A 39 7.73 7.45 16.02
N ILE A 40 8.98 7.01 15.82
CA ILE A 40 9.33 6.08 14.75
C ILE A 40 10.13 4.93 15.35
N ASN A 41 9.49 3.77 15.46
CA ASN A 41 10.05 2.57 16.06
C ASN A 41 10.15 1.42 15.05
N GLY A 42 11.03 0.45 15.33
CA GLY A 42 11.18 -0.79 14.55
C GLY A 42 12.30 -0.78 13.52
N ASN A 43 12.09 -1.34 12.33
CA ASN A 43 13.15 -1.51 11.33
C ASN A 43 13.51 -0.20 10.63
N ARG A 44 14.76 0.25 10.80
CA ARG A 44 15.25 1.55 10.28
C ARG A 44 15.15 1.68 8.77
N SER A 45 15.51 0.64 8.00
CA SER A 45 15.46 0.69 6.53
C SER A 45 14.00 0.86 6.06
N ILE A 46 13.08 0.08 6.63
CA ILE A 46 11.66 0.16 6.33
C ILE A 46 11.09 1.54 6.69
N ASN A 47 11.44 2.05 7.88
CA ASN A 47 10.99 3.37 8.35
C ASN A 47 11.42 4.48 7.39
N ASN A 48 12.68 4.50 6.96
CA ASN A 48 13.20 5.51 6.03
C ASN A 48 12.45 5.50 4.70
N LEU A 49 12.12 4.31 4.17
CA LEU A 49 11.34 4.18 2.95
C LEU A 49 9.89 4.68 3.14
N ILE A 50 9.26 4.36 4.27
CA ILE A 50 7.91 4.86 4.59
C ILE A 50 7.91 6.38 4.69
N ILE A 51 8.86 6.96 5.45
CA ILE A 51 9.00 8.42 5.63
C ILE A 51 9.16 9.12 4.28
N SER A 52 10.07 8.62 3.43
CA SER A 52 10.28 9.15 2.09
C SER A 52 9.02 9.14 1.25
N LYS A 53 8.21 8.08 1.34
CA LYS A 53 6.92 7.98 0.62
C LYS A 53 5.85 8.89 1.21
N LEU A 54 5.73 8.97 2.53
CA LEU A 54 4.74 9.84 3.20
C LEU A 54 4.99 11.32 2.88
N ASN A 55 6.26 11.73 2.83
CA ASN A 55 6.62 13.11 2.50
C ASN A 55 6.14 13.54 1.10
N THR A 56 5.91 12.62 0.18
CA THR A 56 5.36 12.95 -1.15
C THR A 56 3.87 13.32 -1.12
N TYR A 57 3.19 13.04 -0.01
CA TYR A 57 1.77 13.33 0.18
C TYR A 57 1.52 14.49 1.14
N ASN A 58 2.57 15.18 1.61
CA ASN A 58 2.43 16.29 2.54
C ASN A 58 2.05 17.57 1.77
N SER A 59 0.96 18.25 2.18
CA SER A 59 0.50 19.50 1.61
C SER A 59 0.81 20.65 2.56
N ASN A 60 1.34 21.77 2.02
CA ASN A 60 1.60 22.97 2.82
C ASN A 60 0.33 23.78 3.15
N ASP A 61 -0.73 23.60 2.35
CA ASP A 61 -2.03 24.29 2.51
C ASP A 61 -3.10 23.34 3.04
N ALA A 62 -2.72 22.42 3.91
CA ALA A 62 -3.60 21.37 4.39
C ALA A 62 -4.65 21.89 5.36
N GLU A 63 -5.92 21.49 5.15
CA GLU A 63 -7.01 21.74 6.09
C GLU A 63 -7.00 20.80 7.29
N LYS A 64 -6.28 19.67 7.17
CA LYS A 64 -6.22 18.61 8.20
C LYS A 64 -4.79 18.30 8.55
N GLU A 65 -4.53 18.11 9.83
CA GLU A 65 -3.22 17.70 10.34
C GLU A 65 -3.33 16.34 11.01
N TYR A 66 -2.39 15.44 10.69
CA TYR A 66 -2.28 14.11 11.27
C TYR A 66 -0.92 13.94 11.94
N ASP A 67 -0.94 13.65 13.23
CA ASP A 67 0.22 13.19 13.97
C ASP A 67 0.30 11.66 13.89
N ILE A 68 1.41 11.14 13.37
CA ILE A 68 1.54 9.70 13.13
C ILE A 68 2.74 9.13 13.87
N ASN A 69 2.48 8.10 14.69
CA ASN A 69 3.50 7.23 15.25
C ASN A 69 3.61 5.97 14.41
N ILE A 70 4.84 5.56 14.08
CA ILE A 70 5.12 4.42 13.20
C ILE A 70 5.83 3.34 13.99
N ASN A 71 5.39 2.09 13.85
CA ASN A 71 6.13 0.93 14.31
C ASN A 71 6.17 -0.14 13.23
N THR A 72 7.38 -0.59 12.86
CA THR A 72 7.58 -1.54 11.76
C THR A 72 8.36 -2.77 12.16
N LYS A 73 8.03 -3.89 11.54
CA LYS A 73 8.79 -5.14 11.63
C LYS A 73 8.98 -5.73 10.24
N TYR A 74 10.22 -6.09 9.92
CA TYR A 74 10.57 -6.84 8.72
C TYR A 74 11.07 -8.23 9.09
N THR A 75 10.62 -9.25 8.35
CA THR A 75 11.14 -10.62 8.46
C THR A 75 11.44 -11.20 7.07
N LYS A 76 12.51 -12.01 6.99
CA LYS A 76 12.87 -12.84 5.84
C LYS A 76 12.95 -14.29 6.34
N ASP A 77 11.90 -15.05 6.05
CA ASP A 77 11.75 -16.42 6.52
C ASP A 77 12.02 -17.40 5.38
N ILE A 78 12.78 -18.47 5.63
CA ILE A 78 13.02 -19.54 4.65
C ILE A 78 11.74 -20.37 4.56
N ILE A 79 11.16 -20.50 3.36
CA ILE A 79 9.95 -21.27 3.11
C ILE A 79 10.18 -22.52 2.26
N ALA A 80 11.32 -22.62 1.55
CA ALA A 80 11.72 -23.81 0.84
C ALA A 80 13.25 -24.02 0.88
N LYS A 81 13.68 -25.28 0.90
CA LYS A 81 15.09 -25.70 0.84
C LYS A 81 15.25 -26.79 -0.20
N ASP A 82 16.45 -26.91 -0.76
CA ASP A 82 16.83 -28.02 -1.62
C ASP A 82 17.24 -29.26 -0.81
N THR A 83 17.64 -30.32 -1.52
CA THR A 83 18.10 -31.57 -0.93
C THR A 83 19.39 -31.45 -0.11
N THR A 84 20.15 -30.37 -0.29
CA THR A 84 21.37 -30.06 0.47
C THR A 84 21.10 -29.22 1.72
N GLY A 85 19.86 -28.76 1.88
CA GLY A 85 19.43 -27.88 2.98
C GLY A 85 19.64 -26.38 2.69
N ALA A 86 20.11 -26.02 1.50
CA ALA A 86 20.23 -24.61 1.09
C ALA A 86 18.85 -24.01 0.82
N ALA A 87 18.65 -22.74 1.21
CA ALA A 87 17.40 -22.02 0.97
C ALA A 87 17.18 -21.77 -0.52
N THR A 88 16.02 -22.15 -1.02
CA THR A 88 15.60 -21.94 -2.42
C THR A 88 14.52 -20.87 -2.54
N GLU A 89 13.77 -20.61 -1.45
CA GLU A 89 12.72 -19.61 -1.44
C GLU A 89 12.60 -18.96 -0.05
N TYR A 90 12.37 -17.67 -0.05
CA TYR A 90 12.16 -16.84 1.13
C TYR A 90 10.77 -16.20 1.10
N LYS A 91 10.17 -16.01 2.27
CA LYS A 91 9.01 -15.14 2.46
C LYS A 91 9.46 -13.86 3.14
N LEU A 92 9.36 -12.76 2.40
CA LEU A 92 9.59 -11.42 2.93
C LEU A 92 8.27 -10.90 3.48
N THR A 93 8.26 -10.41 4.71
CA THR A 93 7.05 -9.86 5.34
C THR A 93 7.36 -8.54 5.99
N ILE A 94 6.53 -7.52 5.72
CA ILE A 94 6.54 -6.24 6.40
C ILE A 94 5.22 -6.12 7.18
N ASN A 95 5.33 -5.89 8.48
CA ASN A 95 4.21 -5.45 9.32
C ASN A 95 4.48 -3.99 9.67
N ALA A 96 3.48 -3.12 9.47
CA ALA A 96 3.55 -1.72 9.85
C ALA A 96 2.28 -1.32 10.59
N SER A 97 2.42 -0.75 11.77
CA SER A 97 1.34 -0.10 12.50
C SER A 97 1.54 1.40 12.52
N PHE A 98 0.44 2.11 12.30
CA PHE A 98 0.37 3.57 12.27
C PHE A 98 -0.69 4.00 13.27
N ARG A 99 -0.26 4.67 14.35
CA ARG A 99 -1.16 5.31 15.28
C ARG A 99 -1.32 6.76 14.84
N VAL A 100 -2.51 7.10 14.41
CA VAL A 100 -2.86 8.40 13.83
C VAL A 100 -3.70 9.18 14.83
N ASN A 101 -3.23 10.36 15.21
CA ASN A 101 -3.93 11.31 16.05
C ASN A 101 -4.32 12.53 15.20
N SER A 102 -5.53 13.03 15.40
CA SER A 102 -5.99 14.29 14.83
C SER A 102 -7.01 14.90 15.78
N ASN A 103 -6.71 16.08 16.33
CA ASN A 103 -7.50 16.77 17.35
C ASN A 103 -7.90 15.85 18.52
N ASP A 104 -9.18 15.47 18.64
CA ASP A 104 -9.73 14.64 19.72
C ASP A 104 -9.87 13.15 19.36
N TYR A 105 -9.22 12.70 18.28
CA TYR A 105 -9.42 11.36 17.76
C TYR A 105 -8.10 10.61 17.55
N GLU A 106 -8.05 9.36 18.06
CA GLU A 106 -6.93 8.44 17.86
C GLU A 106 -7.40 7.18 17.16
N ARG A 107 -6.66 6.75 16.13
CA ARG A 107 -6.92 5.50 15.42
C ARG A 107 -5.65 4.76 15.06
N GLU A 108 -5.65 3.44 15.20
CA GLU A 108 -4.56 2.58 14.77
C GLU A 108 -4.91 1.87 13.46
N PHE A 109 -3.97 1.89 12.51
CA PHE A 109 -4.03 1.14 11.26
C PHE A 109 -2.88 0.15 11.24
N ILE A 110 -3.19 -1.13 11.00
CA ILE A 110 -2.19 -2.19 10.92
C ILE A 110 -2.24 -2.79 9.52
N PHE A 111 -1.09 -2.79 8.84
CA PHE A 111 -0.93 -3.38 7.52
C PHE A 111 0.13 -4.45 7.55
N LYS A 112 -0.15 -5.56 6.86
CA LYS A 112 0.79 -6.65 6.66
C LYS A 112 0.84 -7.00 5.19
N GLU A 113 2.04 -6.89 4.60
CA GLU A 113 2.29 -7.27 3.22
C GLU A 113 3.40 -8.31 3.16
N SER A 114 3.31 -9.24 2.23
CA SER A 114 4.35 -10.25 2.04
C SER A 114 4.54 -10.61 0.58
N PHE A 115 5.76 -11.09 0.26
CA PHE A 115 6.15 -11.55 -1.06
C PHE A 115 7.04 -12.79 -0.94
N ASN A 116 6.83 -13.78 -1.81
CA ASN A 116 7.70 -14.94 -1.92
C ASN A 116 8.79 -14.66 -2.95
N MET A 117 10.04 -14.67 -2.50
CA MET A 117 11.24 -14.39 -3.29
C MET A 117 12.04 -15.67 -3.48
N LYS A 118 12.37 -16.02 -4.71
CA LYS A 118 13.32 -17.13 -4.97
C LYS A 118 14.73 -16.71 -4.59
N SER A 119 15.52 -17.64 -4.07
CA SER A 119 16.94 -17.43 -3.84
C SER A 119 17.68 -17.24 -5.17
N ILE A 120 18.59 -16.28 -5.21
CA ILE A 120 19.45 -15.97 -6.34
C ILE A 120 20.87 -16.37 -5.96
N SER A 121 21.61 -16.99 -6.89
CA SER A 121 22.97 -17.46 -6.64
C SER A 121 23.96 -16.33 -6.37
N ASP A 122 23.81 -15.22 -7.10
CA ASP A 122 24.55 -13.99 -6.84
C ASP A 122 23.94 -13.26 -5.64
N LYS A 123 24.75 -13.07 -4.59
CA LYS A 123 24.26 -12.46 -3.34
C LYS A 123 24.03 -10.95 -3.45
N LEU A 124 24.74 -10.26 -4.34
CA LEU A 124 24.50 -8.84 -4.57
C LEU A 124 23.17 -8.64 -5.32
N GLU A 125 22.95 -9.43 -6.37
CA GLU A 125 21.69 -9.42 -7.11
C GLU A 125 20.50 -9.80 -6.21
N GLU A 126 20.67 -10.79 -5.30
CA GLU A 126 19.63 -11.16 -4.33
C GLU A 126 19.29 -9.98 -3.40
N GLN A 127 20.30 -9.23 -2.92
CA GLN A 127 20.08 -8.06 -2.07
C GLN A 127 19.39 -6.93 -2.82
N ASP A 128 19.82 -6.61 -4.04
CA ASP A 128 19.20 -5.57 -4.86
C ASP A 128 17.74 -5.91 -5.16
N TYR A 129 17.46 -7.17 -5.48
CA TYR A 129 16.09 -7.64 -5.72
C TYR A 129 15.23 -7.57 -4.45
N GLU A 130 15.80 -7.92 -3.29
CA GLU A 130 15.14 -7.79 -1.99
C GLU A 130 14.76 -6.33 -1.68
N GLU A 131 15.65 -5.36 -1.96
CA GLU A 131 15.35 -3.93 -1.76
C GLU A 131 14.24 -3.43 -2.70
N ILE A 132 14.19 -3.90 -3.94
CA ILE A 132 13.09 -3.61 -4.87
C ILE A 132 11.77 -4.14 -4.31
N ILE A 133 11.76 -5.37 -3.80
CA ILE A 133 10.56 -5.97 -3.20
C ILE A 133 10.12 -5.16 -1.97
N LYS A 134 11.04 -4.82 -1.06
CA LYS A 134 10.75 -3.98 0.12
C LYS A 134 10.09 -2.66 -0.30
N SER A 135 10.66 -1.99 -1.29
CA SER A 135 10.12 -0.74 -1.82
C SER A 135 8.69 -0.90 -2.35
N ASN A 136 8.41 -2.00 -3.07
CA ASN A 136 7.08 -2.28 -3.60
C ASN A 136 6.05 -2.59 -2.49
N LEU A 137 6.43 -3.38 -1.48
CA LEU A 137 5.58 -3.68 -0.34
C LEU A 137 5.25 -2.41 0.45
N ILE A 138 6.24 -1.55 0.68
CA ILE A 138 6.06 -0.26 1.38
C ILE A 138 5.18 0.67 0.57
N ASN A 139 5.37 0.74 -0.74
CA ASN A 139 4.50 1.55 -1.61
C ASN A 139 3.03 1.12 -1.48
N THR A 140 2.78 -0.20 -1.40
CA THR A 140 1.43 -0.74 -1.17
C THR A 140 0.89 -0.34 0.20
N ILE A 141 1.69 -0.49 1.27
CA ILE A 141 1.31 -0.12 2.63
C ILE A 141 1.00 1.38 2.73
N THR A 142 1.89 2.22 2.18
CA THR A 142 1.72 3.68 2.22
C THR A 142 0.47 4.11 1.46
N LYS A 143 0.22 3.56 0.27
CA LYS A 143 -1.01 3.85 -0.49
C LYS A 143 -2.27 3.45 0.29
N LYS A 144 -2.25 2.30 0.97
CA LYS A 144 -3.38 1.88 1.81
C LYS A 144 -3.62 2.85 2.98
N LEU A 145 -2.54 3.31 3.63
CA LEU A 145 -2.65 4.32 4.70
C LEU A 145 -3.25 5.62 4.17
N ILE A 146 -2.69 6.18 3.09
CA ILE A 146 -3.17 7.43 2.48
C ILE A 146 -4.64 7.32 2.09
N LEU A 147 -5.05 6.19 1.50
CA LEU A 147 -6.45 5.94 1.18
C LEU A 147 -7.33 5.97 2.43
N GLN A 148 -6.90 5.31 3.52
CA GLN A 148 -7.65 5.34 4.79
C GLN A 148 -7.77 6.75 5.34
N LEU A 149 -6.68 7.54 5.35
CA LEU A 149 -6.68 8.93 5.81
C LEU A 149 -7.61 9.82 4.96
N SER A 150 -7.67 9.57 3.65
CA SER A 150 -8.53 10.32 2.73
C SER A 150 -10.02 9.98 2.89
N LEU A 151 -10.34 8.72 3.26
CA LEU A 151 -11.72 8.23 3.40
C LEU A 151 -12.33 8.53 4.77
N VAL A 152 -11.52 8.77 5.78
CA VAL A 152 -12.03 9.04 7.13
C VAL A 152 -12.70 10.41 7.14
N LYS A 153 -14.03 10.40 7.20
CA LYS A 153 -14.81 11.58 7.57
C LYS A 153 -14.75 11.68 9.09
N TRP A 154 -13.94 12.56 9.57
CA TRP A 154 -13.89 12.94 10.98
C TRP A 154 -15.12 13.85 11.23
N PHE A 155 -16.13 13.30 11.90
CA PHE A 155 -17.31 14.07 12.33
C PHE A 155 -17.04 14.69 13.67
#